data_8f7779e2adff6da85c101cb53f311e32
#
_entry.id   8f7779e2adff6da85c101cb53f311e32
#
_cell.length_a   1.000
_cell.length_b   1.000
_cell.length_c   1.000
_cell.angle_alpha   90.00
_cell.angle_beta   90.00
_cell.angle_gamma   90.00
#
_symmetry.space_group_name_H-M   'P 1'
#
loop_
_entity.id
_entity.type
_entity.pdbx_description
1 polymer ?
#
loop_
_entity_poly.entity_id
_entity_poly.type
_entity_poly.pdbx_seq_one_letter_code
_entity_poly.pdbx_strand_id
1 'polypeptide(L)'
;MLEHNLDSHGILHLHPKGALAKEDFASLAKTVDPYIEKQGDLAGIILDVAKFPGWDSLGAMAAHIRFVRDHHKRVKKIAVVTDAKLGDVAEKIASHFVAATIKHFPAGQTQAAEQWILGKG
;
A
#
# COMPACT_ATOMS: atom_id res chain seq x y z
N MET A 1 -1.79 -13.62 3.91
CA MET A 1 -1.21 -13.72 2.56
C MET A 1 -1.41 -12.42 1.79
N LEU A 2 -0.36 -11.89 1.25
CA LEU A 2 -0.38 -10.61 0.54
C LEU A 2 0.25 -10.77 -0.84
N GLU A 3 -0.56 -10.65 -1.88
CA GLU A 3 -0.04 -10.60 -3.24
C GLU A 3 0.45 -9.20 -3.55
N HIS A 4 1.58 -9.11 -4.22
CA HIS A 4 2.13 -7.81 -4.59
C HIS A 4 2.77 -7.86 -5.98
N ASN A 5 2.77 -6.72 -6.66
CA ASN A 5 3.39 -6.53 -7.96
C ASN A 5 3.89 -5.10 -8.08
N LEU A 6 5.16 -4.93 -8.40
CA LEU A 6 5.74 -3.61 -8.66
C LEU A 6 5.86 -3.43 -10.17
N ASP A 7 5.10 -2.48 -10.73
CA ASP A 7 5.07 -2.28 -12.17
C ASP A 7 6.20 -1.35 -12.67
N SER A 8 6.28 -1.18 -13.98
CA SER A 8 7.34 -0.40 -14.62
C SER A 8 7.23 1.12 -14.37
N HIS A 9 6.10 1.58 -13.86
CA HIS A 9 5.87 2.99 -13.53
C HIS A 9 6.21 3.34 -12.08
N GLY A 10 6.67 2.34 -11.30
CA GLY A 10 6.99 2.54 -9.90
C GLY A 10 5.76 2.48 -8.98
N ILE A 11 4.69 1.84 -9.42
CA ILE A 11 3.49 1.63 -8.61
C ILE A 11 3.50 0.22 -8.03
N LEU A 12 3.41 0.12 -6.72
CA LEU A 12 3.31 -1.15 -6.01
C LEU A 12 1.83 -1.50 -5.82
N HIS A 13 1.41 -2.59 -6.45
CA HIS A 13 0.04 -3.08 -6.33
C HIS A 13 -0.02 -4.11 -5.22
N LEU A 14 -0.86 -3.87 -4.21
CA LEU A 14 -1.04 -4.77 -3.07
C LEU A 14 -2.45 -5.33 -3.06
N HIS A 15 -2.56 -6.62 -2.91
CA HIS A 15 -3.84 -7.31 -2.92
C HIS A 15 -3.86 -8.40 -1.83
N PRO A 16 -4.36 -8.06 -0.62
CA PRO A 16 -4.45 -9.04 0.46
C PRO A 16 -5.41 -10.17 0.11
N LYS A 17 -4.97 -11.40 0.35
CA LYS A 17 -5.78 -12.61 0.08
C LYS A 17 -6.20 -13.33 1.35
N GLY A 18 -5.68 -12.93 2.50
CA GLY A 18 -5.98 -13.54 3.79
C GLY A 18 -5.18 -12.85 4.86
N ALA A 19 -5.19 -13.40 6.07
CA ALA A 19 -4.47 -12.81 7.18
C ALA A 19 -3.01 -12.53 6.82
N LEU A 20 -2.54 -11.36 7.21
CA LEU A 20 -1.18 -10.92 6.90
C LEU A 20 -0.17 -11.59 7.84
N ALA A 21 0.91 -12.11 7.28
CA ALA A 21 1.99 -12.75 8.02
C ALA A 21 3.23 -11.86 7.99
N LYS A 22 4.13 -12.04 8.96
CA LYS A 22 5.38 -11.26 8.98
C LYS A 22 6.23 -11.48 7.73
N GLU A 23 6.17 -12.68 7.16
CA GLU A 23 6.89 -13.03 5.94
C GLU A 23 6.42 -12.23 4.74
N ASP A 24 5.15 -11.79 4.73
CA ASP A 24 4.61 -10.94 3.67
C ASP A 24 5.37 -9.62 3.59
N PHE A 25 5.70 -9.04 4.73
CA PHE A 25 6.42 -7.76 4.76
C PHE A 25 7.90 -7.92 4.42
N ALA A 26 8.49 -9.05 4.78
CA ALA A 26 9.85 -9.37 4.35
C ALA A 26 9.93 -9.52 2.83
N SER A 27 8.93 -10.16 2.21
CA SER A 27 8.85 -10.27 0.75
C SER A 27 8.66 -8.93 0.08
N LEU A 28 7.82 -8.05 0.65
CA LEU A 28 7.65 -6.70 0.13
C LEU A 28 8.96 -5.94 0.14
N ALA A 29 9.70 -5.99 1.24
CA ALA A 29 10.98 -5.29 1.35
C ALA A 29 11.97 -5.76 0.30
N LYS A 30 12.02 -7.05 0.02
CA LYS A 30 12.90 -7.60 -1.01
C LYS A 30 12.59 -7.08 -2.42
N THR A 31 11.34 -6.73 -2.67
CA THR A 31 10.91 -6.16 -3.95
C THR A 31 11.13 -4.65 -3.98
N VAL A 32 10.77 -3.97 -2.90
CA VAL A 32 10.72 -2.51 -2.83
C VAL A 32 12.10 -1.89 -2.60
N ASP A 33 12.89 -2.43 -1.69
CA ASP A 33 14.15 -1.81 -1.30
C ASP A 33 15.16 -1.69 -2.45
N PRO A 34 15.38 -2.73 -3.28
CA PRO A 34 16.26 -2.58 -4.44
C PRO A 34 15.76 -1.54 -5.45
N TYR A 35 14.44 -1.45 -5.64
CA TYR A 35 13.86 -0.44 -6.53
C TYR A 35 14.16 0.96 -6.00
N ILE A 36 13.93 1.20 -4.71
CA ILE A 36 14.18 2.51 -4.10
C ILE A 36 15.65 2.89 -4.21
N GLU A 37 16.56 1.95 -4.01
CA GLU A 37 17.99 2.22 -4.12
C GLU A 37 18.39 2.65 -5.53
N LYS A 38 17.79 2.06 -6.56
CA LYS A 38 18.16 2.32 -7.95
C LYS A 38 17.37 3.42 -8.62
N GLN A 39 16.07 3.50 -8.31
CA GLN A 39 15.14 4.38 -9.02
C GLN A 39 14.63 5.54 -8.17
N GLY A 40 14.81 5.49 -6.85
CA GLY A 40 14.27 6.48 -5.93
C GLY A 40 12.90 6.08 -5.41
N ASP A 41 12.13 7.06 -4.94
CA ASP A 41 10.85 6.81 -4.30
C ASP A 41 9.85 6.12 -5.23
N LEU A 42 8.98 5.29 -4.64
CA LEU A 42 7.85 4.72 -5.37
C LEU A 42 6.91 5.86 -5.78
N ALA A 43 6.39 5.79 -7.02
CA ALA A 43 5.37 6.73 -7.47
C ALA A 43 4.12 6.60 -6.60
N GLY A 44 3.76 5.37 -6.24
CA GLY A 44 2.64 5.14 -5.36
C GLY A 44 2.43 3.69 -5.01
N ILE A 45 1.46 3.49 -4.13
CA ILE A 45 0.97 2.17 -3.74
C ILE A 45 -0.52 2.16 -4.02
N ILE A 46 -1.02 1.10 -4.65
CA ILE A 46 -2.45 0.85 -4.80
C ILE A 46 -2.78 -0.32 -3.89
N LEU A 47 -3.61 -0.06 -2.88
CA LEU A 47 -4.09 -1.08 -1.98
C LEU A 47 -5.51 -1.44 -2.39
N ASP A 48 -5.66 -2.59 -3.06
CA ASP A 48 -6.94 -3.10 -3.53
C ASP A 48 -7.42 -4.15 -2.53
N VAL A 49 -8.39 -3.77 -1.70
CA VAL A 49 -8.82 -4.60 -0.58
C VAL A 49 -10.34 -4.53 -0.38
N ALA A 50 -10.99 -5.69 -0.30
CA ALA A 50 -12.44 -5.76 -0.02
C ALA A 50 -12.71 -5.50 1.46
N LYS A 51 -11.89 -6.06 2.34
CA LYS A 51 -11.94 -5.84 3.79
C LYS A 51 -10.56 -6.11 4.37
N PHE A 52 -10.25 -5.48 5.50
CA PHE A 52 -8.98 -5.73 6.14
C PHE A 52 -8.93 -7.18 6.66
N PRO A 53 -7.96 -7.98 6.22
CA PRO A 53 -7.92 -9.41 6.56
C PRO A 53 -7.35 -9.73 7.94
N GLY A 54 -6.82 -8.71 8.65
CA GLY A 54 -6.17 -8.91 9.94
C GLY A 54 -4.75 -9.46 9.81
N TRP A 55 -4.13 -9.71 10.95
CA TRP A 55 -2.79 -10.29 11.05
C TRP A 55 -2.89 -11.68 11.67
N ASP A 56 -2.01 -12.60 11.25
CA ASP A 56 -2.01 -13.95 11.80
C ASP A 56 -1.36 -14.02 13.19
N SER A 57 -0.65 -12.97 13.60
CA SER A 57 0.05 -12.92 14.88
C SER A 57 0.36 -11.49 15.27
N LEU A 58 0.73 -11.27 16.54
CA LEU A 58 1.23 -9.98 16.99
C LEU A 58 2.54 -9.62 16.29
N GLY A 59 3.36 -10.64 15.96
CA GLY A 59 4.57 -10.42 15.19
C GLY A 59 4.30 -9.88 13.80
N ALA A 60 3.23 -10.34 13.14
CA ALA A 60 2.82 -9.81 11.84
C ALA A 60 2.38 -8.35 11.95
N MET A 61 1.60 -8.01 12.98
CA MET A 61 1.21 -6.62 13.20
C MET A 61 2.42 -5.72 13.42
N ALA A 62 3.38 -6.16 14.24
CA ALA A 62 4.60 -5.40 14.49
C ALA A 62 5.42 -5.23 13.19
N ALA A 63 5.50 -6.28 12.36
CA ALA A 63 6.20 -6.21 11.08
C ALA A 63 5.54 -5.21 10.13
N HIS A 64 4.21 -5.16 10.10
CA HIS A 64 3.46 -4.20 9.29
C HIS A 64 3.77 -2.76 9.73
N ILE A 65 3.67 -2.49 11.03
CA ILE A 65 3.94 -1.15 11.56
C ILE A 65 5.38 -0.72 11.24
N ARG A 66 6.33 -1.64 11.40
CA ARG A 66 7.74 -1.37 11.10
C ARG A 66 7.95 -1.10 9.61
N PHE A 67 7.30 -1.88 8.74
CA PHE A 67 7.38 -1.66 7.29
C PHE A 67 6.87 -0.25 6.92
N VAL A 68 5.72 0.15 7.46
CA VAL A 68 5.16 1.48 7.21
C VAL A 68 6.12 2.56 7.72
N ARG A 69 6.64 2.40 8.94
CA ARG A 69 7.58 3.35 9.52
C ARG A 69 8.82 3.56 8.63
N ASP A 70 9.34 2.46 8.09
CA ASP A 70 10.59 2.50 7.33
C ASP A 70 10.41 2.95 5.89
N HIS A 71 9.18 2.89 5.34
CA HIS A 71 8.95 3.11 3.92
C HIS A 71 8.02 4.27 3.57
N HIS A 72 7.20 4.78 4.52
CA HIS A 72 6.17 5.77 4.15
C HIS A 72 6.73 7.06 3.57
N LYS A 73 7.95 7.45 3.92
CA LYS A 73 8.59 8.65 3.39
C LYS A 73 9.17 8.44 1.99
N ARG A 74 9.22 7.19 1.54
CA ARG A 74 9.77 6.82 0.22
C ARG A 74 8.65 6.47 -0.77
N VAL A 75 7.41 6.84 -0.45
CA VAL A 75 6.23 6.63 -1.29
C VAL A 75 5.52 7.97 -1.43
N LYS A 76 5.27 8.39 -2.67
CA LYS A 76 4.65 9.70 -2.92
C LYS A 76 3.15 9.70 -2.66
N LYS A 77 2.43 8.70 -3.15
CA LYS A 77 0.97 8.63 -3.06
C LYS A 77 0.51 7.22 -2.71
N ILE A 78 -0.58 7.11 -1.97
CA ILE A 78 -1.19 5.83 -1.65
C ILE A 78 -2.67 5.91 -2.02
N ALA A 79 -3.12 5.01 -2.88
CA ALA A 79 -4.52 4.89 -3.26
C ALA A 79 -5.13 3.68 -2.55
N VAL A 80 -6.21 3.88 -1.83
CA VAL A 80 -6.95 2.80 -1.17
C VAL A 80 -8.21 2.54 -2.00
N VAL A 81 -8.23 1.41 -2.70
CA VAL A 81 -9.34 1.02 -3.57
C VAL A 81 -10.21 0.02 -2.83
N THR A 82 -11.35 0.47 -2.33
CA THR A 82 -12.21 -0.34 -1.47
C THR A 82 -13.60 0.29 -1.40
N ASP A 83 -14.54 -0.33 -0.64
CA ASP A 83 -15.86 0.28 -0.45
C ASP A 83 -15.76 1.59 0.35
N ALA A 84 -16.80 2.43 0.24
CA ALA A 84 -16.75 3.79 0.76
C ALA A 84 -16.49 3.89 2.27
N LYS A 85 -17.11 3.03 3.07
CA LYS A 85 -16.97 3.10 4.53
C LYS A 85 -15.55 2.77 4.97
N LEU A 86 -15.00 1.67 4.47
CA LEU A 86 -13.66 1.23 4.84
C LEU A 86 -12.62 2.22 4.34
N GLY A 87 -12.79 2.72 3.11
CA GLY A 87 -11.84 3.65 2.51
C GLY A 87 -11.78 4.98 3.23
N ASP A 88 -12.93 5.54 3.61
CA ASP A 88 -12.96 6.81 4.34
C ASP A 88 -12.29 6.70 5.69
N VAL A 89 -12.54 5.61 6.43
CA VAL A 89 -11.91 5.39 7.73
C VAL A 89 -10.41 5.21 7.58
N ALA A 90 -9.99 4.39 6.61
CA ALA A 90 -8.57 4.13 6.37
C ALA A 90 -7.82 5.42 5.99
N GLU A 91 -8.41 6.24 5.12
CA GLU A 91 -7.81 7.51 4.70
C GLU A 91 -7.62 8.45 5.89
N LYS A 92 -8.66 8.61 6.73
CA LYS A 92 -8.59 9.49 7.88
C LYS A 92 -7.55 9.05 8.91
N ILE A 93 -7.51 7.76 9.22
CA ILE A 93 -6.56 7.23 10.21
C ILE A 93 -5.13 7.30 9.67
N ALA A 94 -4.91 6.79 8.48
CA ALA A 94 -3.56 6.67 7.93
C ALA A 94 -2.92 8.04 7.65
N SER A 95 -3.71 9.05 7.26
CA SER A 95 -3.18 10.38 6.95
C SER A 95 -2.50 11.05 8.15
N HIS A 96 -2.80 10.61 9.39
CA HIS A 96 -2.14 11.13 10.58
C HIS A 96 -0.78 10.48 10.84
N PHE A 97 -0.50 9.33 10.22
CA PHE A 97 0.67 8.51 10.56
C PHE A 97 1.66 8.32 9.42
N VAL A 98 1.30 8.69 8.20
CA VAL A 98 2.18 8.52 7.04
C VAL A 98 2.42 9.85 6.32
N ALA A 99 3.61 9.98 5.75
CA ALA A 99 3.98 11.18 4.99
C ALA A 99 3.38 11.21 3.59
N ALA A 100 3.03 10.04 3.04
CA ALA A 100 2.46 9.96 1.70
C ALA A 100 1.06 10.57 1.65
N THR A 101 0.69 11.13 0.49
CA THR A 101 -0.68 11.59 0.26
C THR A 101 -1.58 10.38 0.02
N ILE A 102 -2.66 10.26 0.78
CA ILE A 102 -3.57 9.13 0.71
C ILE A 102 -4.91 9.56 0.13
N LYS A 103 -5.44 8.77 -0.80
CA LYS A 103 -6.75 9.03 -1.40
C LYS A 103 -7.54 7.73 -1.52
N HIS A 104 -8.82 7.82 -1.21
CA HIS A 104 -9.75 6.71 -1.33
C HIS A 104 -10.40 6.70 -2.71
N PHE A 105 -10.50 5.51 -3.32
CA PHE A 105 -11.23 5.27 -4.57
C PHE A 105 -12.25 4.15 -4.33
N PRO A 106 -13.43 4.22 -4.98
CA PRO A 106 -14.40 3.15 -4.87
C PRO A 106 -13.85 1.81 -5.39
N ALA A 107 -14.38 0.71 -4.88
CA ALA A 107 -13.99 -0.62 -5.36
C ALA A 107 -14.13 -0.70 -6.88
N GLY A 108 -13.16 -1.33 -7.54
CA GLY A 108 -13.13 -1.46 -8.99
C GLY A 108 -12.52 -0.29 -9.75
N GLN A 109 -12.16 0.80 -9.07
CA GLN A 109 -11.60 1.99 -9.72
C GLN A 109 -10.06 2.02 -9.72
N THR A 110 -9.44 0.88 -9.95
CA THR A 110 -7.98 0.75 -9.97
C THR A 110 -7.33 1.62 -11.05
N GLN A 111 -7.95 1.72 -12.22
CA GLN A 111 -7.42 2.54 -13.30
C GLN A 111 -7.40 4.03 -12.94
N ALA A 112 -8.46 4.51 -12.29
CA ALA A 112 -8.50 5.89 -11.82
C ALA A 112 -7.42 6.15 -10.77
N ALA A 113 -7.16 5.18 -9.89
CA ALA A 113 -6.10 5.26 -8.90
C ALA A 113 -4.72 5.36 -9.57
N GLU A 114 -4.47 4.54 -10.59
CA GLU A 114 -3.21 4.60 -11.34
C GLU A 114 -3.01 5.98 -11.98
N GLN A 115 -4.02 6.51 -12.60
CA GLN A 115 -3.95 7.82 -13.24
C GLN A 115 -3.68 8.93 -12.23
N TRP A 116 -4.33 8.86 -11.07
CA TRP A 116 -4.08 9.83 -10.01
C TRP A 116 -2.63 9.77 -9.52
N ILE A 117 -2.10 8.57 -9.31
CA ILE A 117 -0.71 8.40 -8.86
C ILE A 117 0.26 9.00 -9.89
N LEU A 118 0.01 8.77 -11.17
CA LEU A 118 0.88 9.24 -12.25
C LEU A 118 0.63 10.71 -12.63
N GLY A 119 -0.31 11.38 -11.98
CA GLY A 119 -0.60 12.79 -12.26
C GLY A 119 -1.37 13.02 -13.55
N LYS A 120 -2.08 12.01 -14.05
CA LYS A 120 -2.81 12.10 -15.33
C LYS A 120 -4.31 12.27 -15.17
N GLY A 121 -4.80 12.28 -13.96
CA GLY A 121 -6.22 12.37 -13.70
C GLY A 121 -6.62 13.46 -12.77
#